data_44ec407bf522e88a16baa9a9e5414ab2
#
_entry.id   44ec407bf522e88a16baa9a9e5414ab2
#
_cell.length_a   1.000
_cell.length_b   1.000
_cell.length_c   1.000
_cell.angle_alpha   90.00
_cell.angle_beta   90.00
_cell.angle_gamma   90.00
#
_symmetry.space_group_name_H-M   'P 1'
#
loop_
_entity.id
_entity.type
_entity.pdbx_description
1 polymer ?
#
loop_
_entity_poly.entity_id
_entity_poly.type
_entity_poly.pdbx_seq_one_letter_code
_entity_poly.pdbx_strand_id
1 'polypeptide(L)'
;MQVYVVTSGEYSDYGINAIFSTRELAQEYVDLKEFTDEYETYHIQSWEVNNLHPSEFVDLVLLNDEIYNFDSLRFQIDYLYDTFDDCTDRVIEVTKDWVVDYFKKDFGEGSENLKFDDEDFKFDDKMIKFPIYIVKGVLYNPNKDVMKKVVYDSIAKYKAEKEGL
;
A
#
# COMPACT_ATOMS: atom_id res chain seq x y z
N MET A 1 5.51 -23.96 -0.03
CA MET A 1 5.16 -25.02 0.96
C MET A 1 3.75 -24.73 1.46
N GLN A 2 2.84 -25.69 1.34
CA GLN A 2 1.48 -25.52 1.86
C GLN A 2 1.43 -25.88 3.34
N VAL A 3 0.70 -25.08 4.13
CA VAL A 3 0.38 -25.36 5.52
C VAL A 3 -1.12 -25.22 5.74
N TYR A 4 -1.60 -25.83 6.80
CA TYR A 4 -3.01 -25.80 7.20
C TYR A 4 -3.13 -25.08 8.54
N VAL A 5 -3.84 -23.97 8.51
CA VAL A 5 -4.01 -23.07 9.65
C VAL A 5 -5.39 -23.34 10.25
N VAL A 6 -5.43 -23.67 11.52
CA VAL A 6 -6.67 -23.79 12.28
C VAL A 6 -6.95 -22.46 12.97
N THR A 7 -8.14 -21.93 12.73
CA THR A 7 -8.59 -20.66 13.30
C THR A 7 -9.91 -20.84 14.04
N SER A 8 -10.19 -19.97 14.99
CA SER A 8 -11.49 -19.86 15.65
C SER A 8 -11.86 -18.42 15.90
N GLY A 9 -13.12 -18.18 16.23
CA GLY A 9 -13.66 -16.85 16.50
C GLY A 9 -14.01 -16.06 15.24
N GLU A 10 -14.67 -14.93 15.45
CA GLU A 10 -15.05 -13.98 14.40
C GLU A 10 -14.67 -12.55 14.82
N TYR A 11 -14.34 -11.70 13.85
CA TYR A 11 -14.00 -10.29 14.05
C TYR A 11 -12.88 -10.07 15.09
N SER A 12 -13.21 -9.47 16.23
CA SER A 12 -12.24 -9.14 17.31
C SER A 12 -11.70 -10.36 18.02
N ASP A 13 -12.41 -11.48 17.97
CA ASP A 13 -12.06 -12.71 18.68
C ASP A 13 -11.39 -13.74 17.75
N TYR A 14 -11.19 -13.37 16.48
CA TYR A 14 -10.48 -14.21 15.50
C TYR A 14 -9.06 -14.48 15.96
N GLY A 15 -8.71 -15.76 16.04
CA GLY A 15 -7.39 -16.21 16.45
C GLY A 15 -6.88 -17.41 15.65
N ILE A 16 -5.56 -17.48 15.49
CA ILE A 16 -4.89 -18.66 14.95
C ILE A 16 -4.59 -19.59 16.12
N ASN A 17 -5.18 -20.80 16.10
CA ASN A 17 -5.02 -21.78 17.16
C ASN A 17 -3.81 -22.70 16.94
N ALA A 18 -3.60 -23.13 15.68
CA ALA A 18 -2.51 -24.05 15.35
C ALA A 18 -2.19 -24.01 13.84
N ILE A 19 -1.00 -24.49 13.48
CA ILE A 19 -0.54 -24.62 12.09
C ILE A 19 0.05 -26.00 11.88
N PHE A 20 -0.37 -26.71 10.83
CA PHE A 20 0.01 -28.07 10.51
C PHE A 20 0.60 -28.20 9.10
N SER A 21 1.42 -29.23 8.92
CA SER A 21 2.01 -29.53 7.61
C SER A 21 1.06 -30.30 6.68
N THR A 22 0.01 -30.94 7.24
CA THR A 22 -0.99 -31.68 6.49
C THR A 22 -2.40 -31.34 6.97
N ARG A 23 -3.38 -31.55 6.06
CA ARG A 23 -4.79 -31.30 6.38
C ARG A 23 -5.33 -32.30 7.39
N GLU A 24 -4.85 -33.55 7.32
CA GLU A 24 -5.24 -34.62 8.20
C GLU A 24 -4.91 -34.28 9.66
N LEU A 25 -3.68 -33.81 9.91
CA LEU A 25 -3.27 -33.37 11.25
C LEU A 25 -4.09 -32.17 11.76
N ALA A 26 -4.42 -31.25 10.86
CA ALA A 26 -5.30 -30.11 11.19
C ALA A 26 -6.71 -30.59 11.57
N GLN A 27 -7.24 -31.59 10.85
CA GLN A 27 -8.55 -32.17 11.12
C GLN A 27 -8.58 -32.92 12.47
N GLU A 28 -7.56 -33.74 12.74
CA GLU A 28 -7.42 -34.44 14.04
C GLU A 28 -7.39 -33.43 15.21
N TYR A 29 -6.73 -32.30 15.02
CA TYR A 29 -6.71 -31.24 16.02
C TYR A 29 -8.09 -30.61 16.21
N VAL A 30 -8.81 -30.32 15.13
CA VAL A 30 -10.18 -29.76 15.17
C VAL A 30 -11.11 -30.75 15.86
N ASP A 31 -11.10 -32.02 15.47
CA ASP A 31 -11.94 -33.07 16.07
C ASP A 31 -11.71 -33.18 17.59
N LEU A 32 -10.45 -33.09 18.04
CA LEU A 32 -10.10 -33.07 19.46
C LEU A 32 -10.63 -31.83 20.17
N LYS A 33 -10.52 -30.67 19.53
CA LYS A 33 -10.97 -29.38 20.12
C LYS A 33 -12.47 -29.30 20.20
N GLU A 34 -13.22 -29.69 19.17
CA GLU A 34 -14.68 -29.74 19.17
C GLU A 34 -15.22 -30.73 20.20
N PHE A 35 -14.48 -31.82 20.47
CA PHE A 35 -14.83 -32.75 21.56
C PHE A 35 -14.67 -32.13 22.94
N THR A 36 -13.70 -31.25 23.13
CA THR A 36 -13.38 -30.63 24.40
C THR A 36 -14.07 -29.30 24.64
N ASP A 37 -14.49 -28.62 23.58
CA ASP A 37 -15.11 -27.29 23.61
C ASP A 37 -16.31 -27.24 22.65
N GLU A 38 -17.50 -27.48 23.20
CA GLU A 38 -18.76 -27.54 22.41
C GLU A 38 -19.24 -26.18 21.90
N TYR A 39 -18.63 -25.09 22.35
CA TYR A 39 -19.11 -23.74 22.06
C TYR A 39 -18.29 -23.02 20.99
N GLU A 40 -17.11 -23.53 20.64
CA GLU A 40 -16.24 -22.89 19.68
C GLU A 40 -16.21 -23.63 18.35
N THR A 41 -16.32 -22.86 17.25
CA THR A 41 -16.23 -23.39 15.88
C THR A 41 -14.84 -23.18 15.33
N TYR A 42 -14.23 -24.27 14.85
CA TYR A 42 -12.88 -24.24 14.29
C TYR A 42 -12.93 -24.35 12.77
N HIS A 43 -12.07 -23.59 12.10
CA HIS A 43 -11.97 -23.57 10.64
C HIS A 43 -10.56 -23.94 10.20
N ILE A 44 -10.46 -24.78 9.15
CA ILE A 44 -9.18 -25.13 8.55
C ILE A 44 -9.02 -24.35 7.24
N GLN A 45 -7.96 -23.54 7.17
CA GLN A 45 -7.58 -22.80 5.97
C GLN A 45 -6.26 -23.33 5.44
N SER A 46 -6.10 -23.39 4.12
CA SER A 46 -4.81 -23.74 3.51
C SER A 46 -4.06 -22.48 3.11
N TRP A 47 -2.84 -22.33 3.60
CA TRP A 47 -1.97 -21.21 3.29
C TRP A 47 -0.70 -21.69 2.59
N GLU A 48 -0.26 -20.94 1.60
CA GLU A 48 1.05 -21.16 0.99
C GLU A 48 2.11 -20.32 1.70
N VAL A 49 3.03 -20.99 2.38
CA VAL A 49 4.15 -20.36 3.07
C VAL A 49 5.30 -20.18 2.08
N ASN A 50 5.90 -19.00 2.11
CA ASN A 50 6.96 -18.56 1.19
C ASN A 50 6.49 -18.37 -0.27
N ASN A 51 5.20 -18.37 -0.51
CA ASN A 51 4.66 -17.85 -1.74
C ASN A 51 4.45 -16.33 -1.56
N LEU A 52 5.56 -15.62 -1.56
CA LEU A 52 5.51 -14.21 -1.96
C LEU A 52 5.00 -14.29 -3.39
N HIS A 53 3.74 -13.91 -3.62
CA HIS A 53 3.21 -13.84 -4.97
C HIS A 53 4.13 -12.93 -5.77
N PRO A 54 5.00 -13.46 -6.65
CA PRO A 54 5.96 -12.63 -7.39
C PRO A 54 5.26 -11.73 -8.42
N SER A 55 3.94 -11.73 -8.41
CA SER A 55 3.05 -11.00 -9.32
C SER A 55 2.24 -9.91 -8.63
N GLU A 56 2.46 -9.62 -7.36
CA GLU A 56 1.81 -8.46 -6.75
C GLU A 56 2.50 -7.18 -7.22
N PHE A 57 1.81 -6.48 -8.10
CA PHE A 57 2.19 -5.12 -8.45
C PHE A 57 1.69 -4.18 -7.37
N VAL A 58 2.56 -3.27 -6.96
CA VAL A 58 2.25 -2.22 -5.99
C VAL A 58 2.51 -0.86 -6.61
N ASP A 59 1.74 0.10 -6.20
CA ASP A 59 1.95 1.47 -6.56
C ASP A 59 2.74 2.16 -5.44
N LEU A 60 3.83 2.83 -5.82
CA LEU A 60 4.78 3.40 -4.89
C LEU A 60 4.82 4.91 -5.00
N VAL A 61 4.95 5.58 -3.87
CA VAL A 61 5.16 7.02 -3.79
C VAL A 61 6.58 7.29 -3.34
N LEU A 62 7.31 8.10 -4.10
CA LEU A 62 8.58 8.69 -3.67
C LEU A 62 8.29 10.05 -3.04
N LEU A 63 8.50 10.14 -1.75
CA LEU A 63 8.27 11.34 -0.94
C LEU A 63 9.48 11.55 -0.03
N ASN A 64 10.09 12.73 -0.04
CA ASN A 64 11.25 13.09 0.78
C ASN A 64 12.41 12.07 0.69
N ASP A 65 12.69 11.55 -0.52
CA ASP A 65 13.69 10.51 -0.78
C ASP A 65 13.40 9.13 -0.17
N GLU A 66 12.18 8.91 0.34
CA GLU A 66 11.71 7.63 0.83
C GLU A 66 10.56 7.10 -0.04
N ILE A 67 10.49 5.76 -0.14
CA ILE A 67 9.39 5.09 -0.84
C ILE A 67 8.33 4.59 0.14
N TYR A 68 7.07 4.80 -0.23
CA TYR A 68 5.89 4.37 0.50
C TYR A 68 4.96 3.61 -0.42
N ASN A 69 4.19 2.68 0.13
CA ASN A 69 3.07 2.10 -0.60
C ASN A 69 1.98 3.17 -0.72
N PHE A 70 1.42 3.34 -1.93
CA PHE A 70 0.39 4.34 -2.20
C PHE A 70 -0.84 4.16 -1.31
N ASP A 71 -1.31 2.92 -1.16
CA ASP A 71 -2.47 2.60 -0.32
C ASP A 71 -2.25 2.95 1.16
N SER A 72 -1.00 2.86 1.63
CA SER A 72 -0.65 3.23 3.01
C SER A 72 -0.67 4.74 3.24
N LEU A 73 -0.47 5.54 2.19
CA LEU A 73 -0.52 7.00 2.24
C LEU A 73 -1.92 7.58 2.02
N ARG A 74 -2.86 6.75 1.56
CA ARG A 74 -4.21 7.14 1.19
C ARG A 74 -4.91 8.03 2.21
N PHE A 75 -4.75 7.72 3.50
CA PHE A 75 -5.39 8.46 4.59
C PHE A 75 -4.65 9.73 5.01
N GLN A 76 -3.45 9.95 4.49
CA GLN A 76 -2.60 11.08 4.88
C GLN A 76 -2.50 12.14 3.78
N ILE A 77 -2.77 11.74 2.53
CA ILE A 77 -2.68 12.63 1.36
C ILE A 77 -3.87 12.35 0.43
N ASP A 78 -5.09 12.68 0.90
CA ASP A 78 -6.34 12.39 0.17
C ASP A 78 -6.36 12.97 -1.25
N TYR A 79 -5.80 14.15 -1.46
CA TYR A 79 -5.78 14.81 -2.77
C TYR A 79 -4.94 14.08 -3.84
N LEU A 80 -4.00 13.21 -3.45
CA LEU A 80 -3.26 12.39 -4.41
C LEU A 80 -4.15 11.30 -5.01
N TYR A 81 -5.24 10.96 -4.35
CA TYR A 81 -6.08 9.82 -4.72
C TYR A 81 -6.96 10.09 -5.93
N ASP A 82 -7.62 11.24 -5.96
CA ASP A 82 -8.56 11.60 -7.05
C ASP A 82 -7.84 11.74 -8.40
N THR A 83 -6.57 12.18 -8.38
CA THR A 83 -5.75 12.28 -9.59
C THR A 83 -5.22 10.94 -10.06
N PHE A 84 -5.07 10.01 -9.14
CA PHE A 84 -4.45 8.72 -9.40
C PHE A 84 -5.36 7.82 -10.23
N ASP A 85 -6.67 7.80 -9.96
CA ASP A 85 -7.62 6.92 -10.63
C ASP A 85 -7.81 7.29 -12.10
N ASP A 86 -7.77 8.58 -12.43
CA ASP A 86 -7.98 9.08 -13.80
C ASP A 86 -6.70 9.08 -14.64
N CYS A 87 -5.51 8.91 -14.05
CA CYS A 87 -4.25 8.97 -14.78
C CYS A 87 -3.78 7.59 -15.25
N THR A 88 -3.61 7.43 -16.56
CA THR A 88 -3.10 6.18 -17.17
C THR A 88 -1.57 6.10 -17.19
N ASP A 89 -0.88 7.18 -16.89
CA ASP A 89 0.57 7.25 -16.92
C ASP A 89 1.20 6.37 -15.83
N ARG A 90 2.31 5.72 -16.19
CA ARG A 90 3.06 4.89 -15.24
C ARG A 90 3.76 5.69 -14.15
N VAL A 91 4.18 6.90 -14.47
CA VAL A 91 4.83 7.83 -13.53
C VAL A 91 4.05 9.13 -13.54
N ILE A 92 3.60 9.54 -12.36
CA ILE A 92 2.89 10.80 -12.13
C ILE A 92 3.80 11.70 -11.31
N GLU A 93 4.03 12.92 -11.80
CA GLU A 93 4.78 13.95 -11.09
C GLU A 93 3.80 14.94 -10.46
N VAL A 94 3.78 14.98 -9.13
CA VAL A 94 2.95 15.91 -8.36
C VAL A 94 3.82 17.10 -7.95
N THR A 95 3.53 18.26 -8.52
CA THR A 95 4.21 19.51 -8.20
C THR A 95 3.41 20.33 -7.17
N LYS A 96 4.07 21.29 -6.53
CA LYS A 96 3.38 22.22 -5.62
C LYS A 96 2.26 22.98 -6.33
N ASP A 97 2.51 23.46 -7.57
CA ASP A 97 1.53 24.20 -8.35
C ASP A 97 0.29 23.34 -8.65
N TRP A 98 0.51 22.07 -8.97
CA TRP A 98 -0.58 21.12 -9.20
C TRP A 98 -1.47 20.97 -7.96
N VAL A 99 -0.87 20.84 -6.77
CA VAL A 99 -1.60 20.73 -5.49
C VAL A 99 -2.41 22.01 -5.23
N VAL A 100 -1.81 23.17 -5.45
CA VAL A 100 -2.50 24.46 -5.29
C VAL A 100 -3.69 24.57 -6.25
N ASP A 101 -3.53 24.16 -7.50
CA ASP A 101 -4.60 24.21 -8.51
C ASP A 101 -5.72 23.21 -8.21
N TYR A 102 -5.40 22.03 -7.67
CA TYR A 102 -6.37 21.05 -7.19
C TYR A 102 -7.26 21.65 -6.10
N PHE A 103 -6.66 22.22 -5.05
CA PHE A 103 -7.42 22.84 -3.96
C PHE A 103 -8.25 24.04 -4.40
N LYS A 104 -7.76 24.87 -5.33
CA LYS A 104 -8.54 25.96 -5.92
C LYS A 104 -9.78 25.47 -6.64
N LYS A 105 -9.67 24.36 -7.34
CA LYS A 105 -10.78 23.77 -8.09
C LYS A 105 -11.87 23.23 -7.18
N ASP A 106 -11.50 22.58 -6.07
CA ASP A 106 -12.43 21.95 -5.13
C ASP A 106 -13.11 22.93 -4.18
N PHE A 107 -12.37 23.96 -3.71
CA PHE A 107 -12.86 24.92 -2.73
C PHE A 107 -13.39 26.24 -3.35
N GLY A 108 -13.36 26.39 -4.69
CA GLY A 108 -13.87 27.54 -5.42
C GLY A 108 -13.00 28.80 -5.33
N GLU A 109 -13.44 29.90 -6.01
CA GLU A 109 -12.70 31.18 -6.13
C GLU A 109 -12.41 31.88 -4.78
N GLY A 110 -13.00 31.40 -3.67
CA GLY A 110 -12.69 31.88 -2.31
C GLY A 110 -11.35 31.41 -1.76
N SER A 111 -10.67 30.51 -2.45
CA SER A 111 -9.38 29.92 -2.03
C SER A 111 -8.15 30.79 -2.35
N GLU A 112 -8.32 31.97 -2.95
CA GLU A 112 -7.22 32.92 -3.21
C GLU A 112 -6.47 33.37 -1.94
N ASN A 113 -7.07 33.13 -0.77
CA ASN A 113 -6.48 33.40 0.54
C ASN A 113 -5.91 32.15 1.23
N LEU A 114 -6.01 30.98 0.65
CA LEU A 114 -5.24 29.82 1.08
C LEU A 114 -3.77 30.07 0.75
N LYS A 115 -3.12 30.85 1.60
CA LYS A 115 -1.67 30.81 1.68
C LYS A 115 -1.34 29.41 2.19
N PHE A 116 -1.03 28.53 1.25
CA PHE A 116 -0.33 27.29 1.57
C PHE A 116 1.05 27.69 2.09
N ASP A 117 1.11 28.11 3.36
CA ASP A 117 2.36 28.14 4.07
C ASP A 117 2.93 26.72 4.01
N ASP A 118 4.23 26.59 3.86
CA ASP A 118 4.90 25.26 3.84
C ASP A 118 4.53 24.41 5.07
N GLU A 119 3.88 24.97 6.07
CA GLU A 119 3.35 24.30 7.27
C GLU A 119 2.11 23.46 7.01
N ASP A 120 1.32 23.73 5.96
CA ASP A 120 0.10 22.98 5.62
C ASP A 120 0.40 21.64 4.94
N PHE A 121 1.64 21.46 4.46
CA PHE A 121 2.11 20.23 3.82
C PHE A 121 3.09 19.48 4.73
N LYS A 122 2.60 18.95 5.82
CA LYS A 122 3.37 18.11 6.73
C LYS A 122 3.02 16.64 6.52
N PHE A 123 4.04 15.82 6.42
CA PHE A 123 3.92 14.39 6.48
C PHE A 123 4.78 13.91 7.65
N ASP A 124 4.16 13.30 8.66
CA ASP A 124 4.84 12.76 9.84
C ASP A 124 5.82 13.79 10.47
N ASP A 125 5.31 15.02 10.71
CA ASP A 125 6.04 16.20 11.23
C ASP A 125 7.21 16.70 10.35
N LYS A 126 7.38 16.13 9.16
CA LYS A 126 8.37 16.60 8.17
C LYS A 126 7.68 17.40 7.07
N MET A 127 8.33 18.48 6.64
CA MET A 127 7.89 19.24 5.47
C MET A 127 7.94 18.38 4.22
N ILE A 128 6.87 18.41 3.42
CA ILE A 128 6.84 17.74 2.12
C ILE A 128 7.75 18.45 1.13
N LYS A 129 8.69 17.73 0.53
CA LYS A 129 9.52 18.24 -0.56
C LYS A 129 8.92 17.84 -1.89
N PHE A 130 8.62 18.84 -2.70
CA PHE A 130 8.18 18.64 -4.08
C PHE A 130 9.35 18.56 -5.07
N PRO A 131 9.19 17.85 -6.19
CA PRO A 131 8.00 17.09 -6.57
C PRO A 131 7.88 15.75 -5.83
N ILE A 132 6.64 15.28 -5.69
CA ILE A 132 6.32 13.91 -5.28
C ILE A 132 6.17 13.10 -6.57
N TYR A 133 6.64 11.86 -6.58
CA TYR A 133 6.44 10.95 -7.71
C TYR A 133 5.63 9.74 -7.29
N ILE A 134 4.60 9.42 -8.08
CA ILE A 134 3.85 8.18 -7.96
C ILE A 134 4.25 7.28 -9.11
N VAL A 135 4.67 6.04 -8.81
CA VAL A 135 5.09 5.05 -9.81
C VAL A 135 4.16 3.86 -9.73
N LYS A 136 3.35 3.66 -10.77
CA LYS A 136 2.36 2.59 -10.87
C LYS A 136 2.97 1.26 -11.31
N GLY A 137 2.41 0.18 -10.82
CA GLY A 137 2.69 -1.16 -11.29
C GLY A 137 4.13 -1.59 -11.08
N VAL A 138 4.73 -1.30 -9.93
CA VAL A 138 6.05 -1.80 -9.54
C VAL A 138 5.89 -3.22 -9.02
N LEU A 139 6.66 -4.16 -9.58
CA LEU A 139 6.68 -5.53 -9.08
C LEU A 139 7.20 -5.52 -7.63
N TYR A 140 6.38 -6.02 -6.72
CA TYR A 140 6.74 -6.08 -5.30
C TYR A 140 8.03 -6.88 -5.09
N ASN A 141 8.92 -6.32 -4.27
CA ASN A 141 10.13 -6.99 -3.81
C ASN A 141 10.28 -6.71 -2.31
N PRO A 142 10.52 -7.74 -1.46
CA PRO A 142 10.70 -7.55 -0.02
C PRO A 142 11.95 -6.71 0.31
N ASN A 143 12.90 -6.61 -0.63
CA ASN A 143 14.05 -5.73 -0.47
C ASN A 143 13.68 -4.30 -0.91
N LYS A 144 13.55 -3.41 0.07
CA LYS A 144 13.19 -2.00 -0.12
C LYS A 144 14.17 -1.27 -1.05
N ASP A 145 15.46 -1.59 -1.01
CA ASP A 145 16.47 -0.94 -1.87
C ASP A 145 16.29 -1.29 -3.34
N VAL A 146 15.87 -2.53 -3.62
CA VAL A 146 15.54 -2.97 -4.98
C VAL A 146 14.33 -2.19 -5.51
N MET A 147 13.27 -2.07 -4.72
CA MET A 147 12.09 -1.28 -5.10
C MET A 147 12.43 0.19 -5.27
N LYS A 148 13.21 0.76 -4.35
CA LYS A 148 13.68 2.15 -4.43
C LYS A 148 14.46 2.41 -5.73
N LYS A 149 15.34 1.49 -6.12
CA LYS A 149 16.04 1.57 -7.41
C LYS A 149 15.07 1.58 -8.59
N VAL A 150 14.09 0.68 -8.64
CA VAL A 150 13.10 0.61 -9.72
C VAL A 150 12.32 1.92 -9.83
N VAL A 151 11.96 2.52 -8.69
CA VAL A 151 11.28 3.83 -8.66
C VAL A 151 12.16 4.92 -9.27
N TYR A 152 13.42 5.02 -8.87
CA TYR A 152 14.35 6.02 -9.42
C TYR A 152 14.61 5.82 -10.90
N ASP A 153 14.80 4.58 -11.36
CA ASP A 153 15.00 4.27 -12.78
C ASP A 153 13.75 4.66 -13.61
N SER A 154 12.54 4.42 -13.07
CA SER A 154 11.28 4.81 -13.71
C SER A 154 11.13 6.32 -13.81
N ILE A 155 11.47 7.06 -12.76
CA ILE A 155 11.44 8.53 -12.74
C ILE A 155 12.48 9.10 -13.69
N ALA A 156 13.68 8.55 -13.74
CA ALA A 156 14.73 8.99 -14.66
C ALA A 156 14.30 8.83 -16.12
N LYS A 157 13.68 7.70 -16.46
CA LYS A 157 13.12 7.46 -17.79
C LYS A 157 12.01 8.45 -18.12
N TYR A 158 11.07 8.67 -17.23
CA TYR A 158 9.99 9.65 -17.39
C TYR A 158 10.53 11.07 -17.65
N LYS A 159 11.55 11.50 -16.91
CA LYS A 159 12.17 12.82 -17.11
C LYS A 159 12.85 12.93 -18.47
N ALA A 160 13.60 11.89 -18.88
CA ALA A 160 14.24 11.86 -20.18
C ALA A 160 13.20 11.95 -21.32
N GLU A 161 12.10 11.20 -21.25
CA GLU A 161 11.01 11.26 -22.22
C GLU A 161 10.35 12.66 -22.27
N LYS A 162 10.19 13.31 -21.12
CA LYS A 162 9.61 14.66 -21.02
C LYS A 162 10.53 15.74 -21.62
N GLU A 163 11.83 15.54 -21.54
CA GLU A 163 12.86 16.44 -22.12
C GLU A 163 13.15 16.13 -23.60
N GLY A 164 12.53 15.09 -24.17
CA GLY A 164 12.70 14.70 -25.58
C GLY A 164 14.04 14.00 -25.87
N LEU A 165 14.61 13.36 -24.86
CA LEU A 165 15.85 12.57 -24.92
C LEU A 165 15.57 11.08 -25.13
#